data_54f9d8cee727f3d880053c0476b2eee7
#
_entry.id   54f9d8cee727f3d880053c0476b2eee7
#
_cell.length_a   1.000
_cell.length_b   1.000
_cell.length_c   1.000
_cell.angle_alpha   90.00
_cell.angle_beta   90.00
_cell.angle_gamma   90.00
#
_symmetry.space_group_name_H-M   'P 1'
#
loop_
_entity.id
_entity.type
_entity.pdbx_description
1 polymer ?
#
loop_
_entity_poly.entity_id
_entity_poly.type
_entity_poly.pdbx_seq_one_letter_code
_entity_poly.pdbx_strand_id
1 'polypeptide(L)'
;YIFTIKKIKKDFDIKLLLFFIIISLFAIFYFKNHDDFPYYHLSFMNNITLNKVEFGLGNFDLAYNHVSSLFFFHSLFKLPFTGDYFYFIGPASILIFINMILIKNIYQIDKDKSLNFFKFLSLFIFIFINVFFYRLAEHGTDRSAIIIIFLIILLMFQILENKVLDRIKFENFIILLTLVVSIKSFYAIYAFLFFIIYFKFFSIKKIFLFINEYKIIHLSIAFCLLIFFYNIAYTGCLVYPVVSTCFENAFWAMDMSRIEMAMNWYELWSKSGANPNYRVDNPDYYIQGFNWIHNWFDNYFFNKVSDAILGLITIIIITIIILRPRKIIFKYSNAFNVIFIALIIYFFEWFYNHPALRYGGYHLLALSFFIPTAILLSGQKFKFSKYKRQVHLLIIISIIIFTTRN
;
A
#
# COMPACT_ATOMS: atom_id res chain seq x y z
N TYR A 1 9.88 -0.97 -30.31
CA TYR A 1 8.73 -0.13 -29.90
C TYR A 1 7.41 -0.66 -30.47
N ILE A 2 7.28 -0.91 -31.76
CA ILE A 2 6.05 -1.38 -32.43
C ILE A 2 5.65 -2.80 -31.96
N PHE A 3 6.62 -3.70 -31.72
CA PHE A 3 6.37 -5.04 -31.17
C PHE A 3 5.90 -5.00 -29.71
N THR A 4 6.38 -4.07 -28.91
CA THR A 4 5.96 -3.89 -27.50
C THR A 4 4.52 -3.37 -27.43
N ILE A 5 4.15 -2.45 -28.31
CA ILE A 5 2.77 -1.90 -28.38
C ILE A 5 1.75 -2.97 -28.84
N LYS A 6 2.11 -3.86 -29.79
CA LYS A 6 1.23 -4.97 -30.19
C LYS A 6 1.00 -5.99 -29.07
N LYS A 7 2.03 -6.26 -28.24
CA LYS A 7 1.90 -7.17 -27.08
C LYS A 7 1.05 -6.54 -25.98
N ILE A 8 1.21 -5.25 -25.72
CA ILE A 8 0.37 -4.49 -24.77
C ILE A 8 -1.09 -4.48 -25.21
N LYS A 9 -1.40 -4.30 -26.51
CA LYS A 9 -2.78 -4.36 -27.02
C LYS A 9 -3.49 -5.70 -26.79
N LYS A 10 -2.75 -6.81 -26.78
CA LYS A 10 -3.33 -8.15 -26.60
C LYS A 10 -3.68 -8.47 -25.15
N ASP A 11 -3.01 -7.81 -24.20
CA ASP A 11 -3.20 -8.06 -22.75
C ASP A 11 -4.09 -7.03 -22.06
N PHE A 12 -4.47 -5.96 -22.75
CA PHE A 12 -5.24 -4.86 -22.19
C PHE A 12 -6.73 -5.02 -22.50
N ASP A 13 -7.51 -5.35 -21.47
CA ASP A 13 -8.95 -5.45 -21.59
C ASP A 13 -9.61 -4.06 -21.42
N ILE A 14 -9.88 -3.42 -22.58
CA ILE A 14 -10.48 -2.07 -22.63
C ILE A 14 -11.86 -2.05 -21.96
N LYS A 15 -12.64 -3.12 -22.09
CA LYS A 15 -13.98 -3.17 -21.47
C LYS A 15 -13.89 -3.18 -19.95
N LEU A 16 -12.94 -3.96 -19.41
CA LEU A 16 -12.70 -4.02 -17.97
C LEU A 16 -12.17 -2.67 -17.45
N LEU A 17 -11.28 -2.02 -18.20
CA LEU A 17 -10.80 -0.67 -17.88
C LEU A 17 -11.94 0.33 -17.81
N LEU A 18 -12.76 0.43 -18.86
CA LEU A 18 -13.90 1.34 -18.94
C LEU A 18 -14.90 1.08 -17.80
N PHE A 19 -15.15 -0.18 -17.46
CA PHE A 19 -16.01 -0.55 -16.35
C PHE A 19 -15.50 0.02 -15.02
N PHE A 20 -14.22 -0.16 -14.69
CA PHE A 20 -13.66 0.40 -13.46
C PHE A 20 -13.52 1.92 -13.47
N ILE A 21 -13.28 2.54 -14.64
CA ILE A 21 -13.30 3.99 -14.78
C ILE A 21 -14.70 4.53 -14.43
N ILE A 22 -15.75 3.96 -15.00
CA ILE A 22 -17.15 4.41 -14.75
C ILE A 22 -17.46 4.31 -13.25
N ILE A 23 -17.16 3.18 -12.61
CA ILE A 23 -17.39 2.98 -11.18
C ILE A 23 -16.62 4.02 -10.35
N SER A 24 -15.34 4.25 -10.69
CA SER A 24 -14.51 5.21 -9.97
C SER A 24 -14.96 6.65 -10.18
N LEU A 25 -15.48 7.01 -11.35
CA LEU A 25 -16.04 8.35 -11.59
C LEU A 25 -17.24 8.63 -10.69
N PHE A 26 -18.15 7.66 -10.50
CA PHE A 26 -19.24 7.81 -9.53
C PHE A 26 -18.68 8.11 -8.12
N ALA A 27 -17.68 7.37 -7.68
CA ALA A 27 -17.06 7.57 -6.38
C ALA A 27 -16.37 8.94 -6.25
N ILE A 28 -15.73 9.44 -7.33
CA ILE A 28 -15.09 10.76 -7.36
C ILE A 28 -16.13 11.88 -7.27
N PHE A 29 -17.20 11.79 -8.03
CA PHE A 29 -18.22 12.85 -8.07
C PHE A 29 -19.09 12.92 -6.82
N TYR A 30 -19.22 11.82 -6.06
CA TYR A 30 -19.94 11.83 -4.78
C TYR A 30 -19.16 12.52 -3.64
N PHE A 31 -17.88 12.65 -3.77
CA PHE A 31 -16.97 13.49 -2.98
C PHE A 31 -17.15 13.44 -1.46
N LYS A 32 -17.01 12.26 -0.87
CA LYS A 32 -16.78 12.16 0.58
C LYS A 32 -15.28 12.26 0.84
N ASN A 33 -14.78 13.46 1.12
CA ASN A 33 -13.38 13.65 1.46
C ASN A 33 -13.10 13.40 2.96
N HIS A 34 -11.85 13.03 3.25
CA HIS A 34 -11.31 13.00 4.60
C HIS A 34 -10.85 14.41 5.00
N ASP A 35 -10.83 14.70 6.31
CA ASP A 35 -10.37 15.99 6.83
C ASP A 35 -8.93 16.33 6.43
N ASP A 36 -8.08 15.33 6.23
CA ASP A 36 -6.70 15.50 5.74
C ASP A 36 -6.65 16.19 4.34
N PHE A 37 -7.69 16.02 3.51
CA PHE A 37 -7.68 16.58 2.16
C PHE A 37 -7.66 18.12 2.15
N PRO A 38 -8.64 18.85 2.75
CA PRO A 38 -8.58 20.29 2.82
C PRO A 38 -7.44 20.77 3.73
N TYR A 39 -7.08 20.02 4.76
CA TYR A 39 -6.11 20.42 5.76
C TYR A 39 -4.69 20.53 5.22
N TYR A 40 -4.19 19.51 4.50
CA TYR A 40 -2.82 19.55 3.99
C TYR A 40 -2.64 19.02 2.55
N HIS A 41 -3.44 18.06 2.05
CA HIS A 41 -3.24 17.53 0.70
C HIS A 41 -3.49 18.60 -0.36
N LEU A 42 -4.62 19.31 -0.27
CA LEU A 42 -5.01 20.34 -1.25
C LEU A 42 -4.01 21.50 -1.27
N SER A 43 -3.59 21.98 -0.10
CA SER A 43 -2.59 23.04 0.02
C SER A 43 -1.27 22.67 -0.63
N PHE A 44 -0.78 21.45 -0.37
CA PHE A 44 0.43 20.92 -1.00
C PHE A 44 0.30 20.85 -2.53
N MET A 45 -0.78 20.22 -3.02
CA MET A 45 -1.01 20.05 -4.46
C MET A 45 -1.15 21.37 -5.19
N ASN A 46 -1.83 22.34 -4.60
CA ASN A 46 -1.96 23.68 -5.17
C ASN A 46 -0.59 24.39 -5.22
N ASN A 47 0.22 24.28 -4.18
CA ASN A 47 1.55 24.88 -4.17
C ASN A 47 2.42 24.31 -5.30
N ILE A 48 2.59 23.00 -5.41
CA ILE A 48 3.43 22.39 -6.46
C ILE A 48 2.91 22.63 -7.89
N THR A 49 1.62 23.00 -8.03
CA THR A 49 1.03 23.28 -9.34
C THR A 49 1.24 24.76 -9.75
N LEU A 50 1.20 25.66 -8.78
CA LEU A 50 1.17 27.10 -9.03
C LEU A 50 2.52 27.79 -8.80
N ASN A 51 3.37 27.22 -7.94
CA ASN A 51 4.60 27.84 -7.49
C ASN A 51 5.84 27.06 -7.91
N LYS A 52 6.97 27.74 -7.93
CA LYS A 52 8.29 27.11 -8.04
C LYS A 52 8.67 26.44 -6.71
N VAL A 53 9.71 25.61 -6.74
CA VAL A 53 10.25 25.03 -5.51
C VAL A 53 10.82 26.13 -4.63
N GLU A 54 10.31 26.22 -3.41
CA GLU A 54 10.75 27.19 -2.40
C GLU A 54 11.39 26.44 -1.24
N PHE A 55 12.59 26.89 -0.84
CA PHE A 55 13.31 26.27 0.28
C PHE A 55 12.73 26.73 1.62
N GLY A 56 12.61 25.79 2.58
CA GLY A 56 12.13 26.08 3.92
C GLY A 56 10.61 26.22 4.05
N LEU A 57 9.84 25.81 3.06
CA LEU A 57 8.39 25.95 3.06
C LEU A 57 7.72 25.23 4.25
N GLY A 58 8.33 24.16 4.76
CA GLY A 58 7.89 23.43 5.95
C GLY A 58 7.93 24.26 7.25
N ASN A 59 8.66 25.37 7.28
CA ASN A 59 8.64 26.30 8.42
C ASN A 59 7.33 27.09 8.52
N PHE A 60 6.62 27.29 7.40
CA PHE A 60 5.40 28.08 7.35
C PHE A 60 4.17 27.25 7.71
N ASP A 61 4.06 26.03 7.15
CA ASP A 61 2.89 25.19 7.40
C ASP A 61 3.26 23.70 7.37
N LEU A 62 2.66 22.94 8.29
CA LEU A 62 2.81 21.48 8.39
C LEU A 62 2.35 20.75 7.12
N ALA A 63 1.48 21.36 6.32
CA ALA A 63 1.04 20.81 5.03
C ALA A 63 2.22 20.46 4.11
N TYR A 64 3.29 21.24 4.15
CA TYR A 64 4.45 21.10 3.27
C TYR A 64 5.50 20.09 3.77
N ASN A 65 5.31 19.53 4.96
CA ASN A 65 6.22 18.54 5.54
C ASN A 65 5.98 17.11 5.02
N HIS A 66 4.85 16.87 4.34
CA HIS A 66 4.43 15.54 3.88
C HIS A 66 4.63 15.37 2.37
N VAL A 67 5.89 15.37 1.94
CA VAL A 67 6.21 15.16 0.52
C VAL A 67 5.81 13.75 0.07
N SER A 68 5.09 13.67 -1.04
CA SER A 68 4.62 12.40 -1.62
C SER A 68 4.58 12.46 -3.14
N SER A 69 5.10 11.42 -3.80
CA SER A 69 4.96 11.27 -5.25
C SER A 69 3.51 11.24 -5.72
N LEU A 70 2.60 10.82 -4.85
CA LEU A 70 1.17 10.83 -5.14
C LEU A 70 0.63 12.25 -5.35
N PHE A 71 1.08 13.24 -4.58
CA PHE A 71 0.66 14.63 -4.75
C PHE A 71 1.16 15.23 -6.05
N PHE A 72 2.39 14.91 -6.47
CA PHE A 72 2.89 15.29 -7.78
C PHE A 72 2.05 14.66 -8.90
N PHE A 73 1.66 13.41 -8.74
CA PHE A 73 0.79 12.75 -9.72
C PHE A 73 -0.61 13.37 -9.77
N HIS A 74 -1.20 13.69 -8.61
CA HIS A 74 -2.50 14.37 -8.53
C HIS A 74 -2.46 15.75 -9.19
N SER A 75 -1.38 16.52 -9.00
CA SER A 75 -1.26 17.86 -9.54
C SER A 75 -1.30 17.92 -11.07
N LEU A 76 -0.93 16.82 -11.77
CA LEU A 76 -1.05 16.70 -13.22
C LEU A 76 -2.51 16.75 -13.71
N PHE A 77 -3.48 16.50 -12.83
CA PHE A 77 -4.91 16.50 -13.15
C PHE A 77 -5.61 17.81 -12.79
N LYS A 78 -4.88 18.83 -12.36
CA LYS A 78 -5.42 20.18 -12.21
C LYS A 78 -5.60 20.81 -13.57
N LEU A 79 -6.77 20.61 -14.14
CA LEU A 79 -7.13 21.15 -15.46
C LEU A 79 -7.97 22.42 -15.30
N PRO A 80 -7.89 23.38 -16.25
CA PRO A 80 -8.80 24.51 -16.28
C PRO A 80 -10.25 24.04 -16.26
N PHE A 81 -11.09 24.66 -15.47
CA PHE A 81 -12.54 24.39 -15.36
C PHE A 81 -12.97 23.10 -14.66
N THR A 82 -12.04 22.29 -14.11
CA THR A 82 -12.40 20.99 -13.51
C THR A 82 -12.53 21.01 -11.98
N GLY A 83 -12.10 22.08 -11.33
CA GLY A 83 -12.06 22.13 -9.87
C GLY A 83 -11.15 21.08 -9.25
N ASP A 84 -11.32 20.84 -7.94
CA ASP A 84 -10.43 19.97 -7.19
C ASP A 84 -10.81 18.46 -7.24
N TYR A 85 -11.95 18.11 -7.84
CA TYR A 85 -12.43 16.73 -7.94
C TYR A 85 -11.46 15.80 -8.67
N PHE A 86 -10.79 16.31 -9.71
CA PHE A 86 -9.88 15.52 -10.52
C PHE A 86 -8.56 15.17 -9.82
N TYR A 87 -8.26 15.75 -8.66
CA TYR A 87 -7.14 15.28 -7.84
C TYR A 87 -7.31 13.85 -7.38
N PHE A 88 -8.56 13.35 -7.26
CA PHE A 88 -8.82 11.95 -6.91
C PHE A 88 -8.60 10.95 -8.05
N ILE A 89 -8.30 11.40 -9.26
CA ILE A 89 -7.91 10.52 -10.38
C ILE A 89 -6.62 9.73 -10.04
N GLY A 90 -5.71 10.31 -9.26
CA GLY A 90 -4.50 9.62 -8.81
C GLY A 90 -4.81 8.33 -8.05
N PRO A 91 -5.45 8.39 -6.86
CA PRO A 91 -5.82 7.19 -6.12
C PRO A 91 -6.80 6.30 -6.88
N ALA A 92 -7.70 6.86 -7.70
CA ALA A 92 -8.59 6.10 -8.56
C ALA A 92 -7.81 5.25 -9.57
N SER A 93 -6.78 5.84 -10.21
CA SER A 93 -5.94 5.12 -11.16
C SER A 93 -5.25 3.92 -10.51
N ILE A 94 -4.70 4.09 -9.30
CA ILE A 94 -4.07 3.00 -8.54
C ILE A 94 -5.10 1.88 -8.27
N LEU A 95 -6.28 2.23 -7.77
CA LEU A 95 -7.33 1.25 -7.47
C LEU A 95 -7.82 0.54 -8.74
N ILE A 96 -8.04 1.27 -9.85
CA ILE A 96 -8.48 0.73 -11.13
C ILE A 96 -7.48 -0.30 -11.66
N PHE A 97 -6.19 0.08 -11.78
CA PHE A 97 -5.18 -0.81 -12.34
C PHE A 97 -4.93 -2.04 -11.46
N ILE A 98 -4.96 -1.90 -10.15
CA ILE A 98 -4.79 -3.03 -9.24
C ILE A 98 -6.01 -3.96 -9.30
N ASN A 99 -7.23 -3.45 -9.32
CA ASN A 99 -8.43 -4.26 -9.53
C ASN A 99 -8.36 -5.03 -10.87
N MET A 100 -7.90 -4.40 -11.95
CA MET A 100 -7.70 -5.10 -13.23
C MET A 100 -6.68 -6.23 -13.12
N ILE A 101 -5.55 -6.02 -12.44
CA ILE A 101 -4.53 -7.05 -12.24
C ILE A 101 -5.09 -8.20 -11.41
N LEU A 102 -5.80 -7.90 -10.33
CA LEU A 102 -6.42 -8.92 -9.46
C LEU A 102 -7.47 -9.74 -10.22
N ILE A 103 -8.33 -9.10 -11.00
CA ILE A 103 -9.32 -9.79 -11.86
C ILE A 103 -8.61 -10.69 -12.87
N LYS A 104 -7.55 -10.21 -13.55
CA LYS A 104 -6.76 -11.05 -14.46
C LYS A 104 -6.17 -12.27 -13.75
N ASN A 105 -5.58 -12.09 -12.55
CA ASN A 105 -5.04 -13.19 -11.76
C ASN A 105 -6.13 -14.21 -11.38
N ILE A 106 -7.32 -13.74 -10.99
CA ILE A 106 -8.46 -14.59 -10.63
C ILE A 106 -8.92 -15.46 -11.80
N TYR A 107 -8.99 -14.88 -13.02
CA TYR A 107 -9.49 -15.58 -14.21
C TYR A 107 -8.40 -16.22 -15.08
N GLN A 108 -7.14 -16.17 -14.68
CA GLN A 108 -6.06 -16.80 -15.43
C GLN A 108 -6.31 -18.29 -15.62
N ILE A 109 -6.08 -18.80 -16.84
CA ILE A 109 -6.29 -20.20 -17.20
C ILE A 109 -5.33 -21.10 -16.43
N ASP A 110 -5.86 -22.17 -15.84
CA ASP A 110 -5.07 -23.12 -15.04
C ASP A 110 -4.14 -23.94 -15.92
N LYS A 111 -2.86 -23.62 -15.93
CA LYS A 111 -1.82 -24.50 -16.44
C LYS A 111 -1.14 -25.31 -15.35
N ASP A 112 -1.15 -24.83 -14.10
CA ASP A 112 -0.48 -25.42 -12.93
C ASP A 112 -1.30 -25.33 -11.65
N LYS A 113 -1.06 -26.30 -10.70
CA LYS A 113 -1.74 -26.34 -9.40
C LYS A 113 -1.37 -25.20 -8.46
N SER A 114 -0.20 -24.56 -8.65
CA SER A 114 0.26 -23.40 -7.89
C SER A 114 -0.60 -22.15 -8.14
N LEU A 115 -1.22 -22.05 -9.32
CA LEU A 115 -2.08 -20.94 -9.71
C LEU A 115 -3.34 -20.78 -8.82
N ASN A 116 -3.80 -21.84 -8.16
CA ASN A 116 -4.98 -21.75 -7.30
C ASN A 116 -4.73 -20.86 -6.07
N PHE A 117 -3.54 -20.92 -5.45
CA PHE A 117 -3.17 -20.04 -4.34
C PHE A 117 -3.25 -18.56 -4.75
N PHE A 118 -2.66 -18.19 -5.88
CA PHE A 118 -2.68 -16.81 -6.38
C PHE A 118 -4.09 -16.31 -6.68
N LYS A 119 -4.96 -17.18 -7.18
CA LYS A 119 -6.36 -16.85 -7.46
C LYS A 119 -7.12 -16.54 -6.18
N PHE A 120 -6.97 -17.37 -5.15
CA PHE A 120 -7.64 -17.14 -3.86
C PHE A 120 -7.09 -15.91 -3.16
N LEU A 121 -5.77 -15.74 -3.11
CA LEU A 121 -5.17 -14.56 -2.50
C LEU A 121 -5.60 -13.29 -3.26
N SER A 122 -5.59 -13.31 -4.59
CA SER A 122 -6.08 -12.18 -5.40
C SER A 122 -7.57 -11.91 -5.15
N LEU A 123 -8.40 -12.94 -4.97
CA LEU A 123 -9.83 -12.77 -4.66
C LEU A 123 -10.02 -12.12 -3.28
N PHE A 124 -9.31 -12.58 -2.25
CA PHE A 124 -9.39 -11.99 -0.92
C PHE A 124 -8.95 -10.52 -0.92
N ILE A 125 -7.82 -10.22 -1.58
CA ILE A 125 -7.33 -8.85 -1.71
C ILE A 125 -8.35 -7.99 -2.47
N PHE A 126 -8.93 -8.49 -3.56
CA PHE A 126 -9.96 -7.77 -4.32
C PHE A 126 -11.18 -7.43 -3.46
N ILE A 127 -11.70 -8.40 -2.71
CA ILE A 127 -12.83 -8.18 -1.81
C ILE A 127 -12.45 -7.13 -0.75
N PHE A 128 -11.28 -7.29 -0.13
CA PHE A 128 -10.83 -6.41 0.93
C PHE A 128 -10.70 -4.96 0.49
N ILE A 129 -9.98 -4.68 -0.61
CA ILE A 129 -9.76 -3.29 -1.06
C ILE A 129 -11.05 -2.60 -1.48
N ASN A 130 -12.02 -3.33 -2.05
CA ASN A 130 -13.28 -2.74 -2.47
C ASN A 130 -14.30 -2.61 -1.32
N VAL A 131 -14.22 -3.47 -0.28
CA VAL A 131 -15.14 -3.41 0.86
C VAL A 131 -14.63 -2.49 1.97
N PHE A 132 -13.32 -2.52 2.29
CA PHE A 132 -12.73 -1.73 3.35
C PHE A 132 -12.30 -0.35 2.89
N PHE A 133 -11.75 -0.23 1.67
CA PHE A 133 -11.27 1.04 1.13
C PHE A 133 -12.25 1.64 0.12
N TYR A 134 -13.55 1.54 0.42
CA TYR A 134 -14.61 1.97 -0.47
C TYR A 134 -14.61 3.49 -0.72
N ARG A 135 -14.33 4.33 0.27
CA ARG A 135 -14.32 5.78 0.11
C ARG A 135 -13.08 6.22 -0.69
N LEU A 136 -13.24 6.39 -1.99
CA LEU A 136 -12.14 6.68 -2.89
C LEU A 136 -11.47 8.05 -2.58
N ALA A 137 -12.25 9.04 -2.19
CA ALA A 137 -11.75 10.36 -1.80
C ALA A 137 -10.91 10.36 -0.49
N GLU A 138 -10.98 9.27 0.29
CA GLU A 138 -10.13 9.07 1.47
C GLU A 138 -8.84 8.29 1.15
N HIS A 139 -8.59 7.95 -0.12
CA HIS A 139 -7.47 7.10 -0.49
C HIS A 139 -6.11 7.79 -0.43
N GLY A 140 -5.94 8.93 0.09
CA GLY A 140 -4.66 9.61 0.28
C GLY A 140 -3.39 8.75 0.16
N THR A 141 -2.31 9.15 0.76
CA THR A 141 -1.03 8.43 0.66
C THR A 141 -1.07 7.04 1.31
N ASP A 142 -1.76 6.89 2.44
CA ASP A 142 -1.78 5.64 3.21
C ASP A 142 -2.46 4.50 2.46
N ARG A 143 -3.71 4.68 2.03
CA ARG A 143 -4.47 3.64 1.35
C ARG A 143 -3.88 3.28 -0.02
N SER A 144 -3.43 4.28 -0.76
CA SER A 144 -2.78 4.08 -2.06
C SER A 144 -1.52 3.21 -1.92
N ALA A 145 -0.67 3.49 -0.95
CA ALA A 145 0.52 2.67 -0.67
C ALA A 145 0.14 1.24 -0.24
N ILE A 146 -0.82 1.07 0.67
CA ILE A 146 -1.30 -0.23 1.15
C ILE A 146 -1.80 -1.11 -0.01
N ILE A 147 -2.57 -0.54 -0.93
CA ILE A 147 -3.09 -1.27 -2.11
C ILE A 147 -1.93 -1.79 -2.98
N ILE A 148 -0.88 -0.99 -3.16
CA ILE A 148 0.30 -1.40 -3.92
C ILE A 148 1.09 -2.49 -3.17
N ILE A 149 1.19 -2.43 -1.84
CA ILE A 149 1.88 -3.44 -1.03
C ILE A 149 1.24 -4.83 -1.21
N PHE A 150 -0.08 -4.92 -1.29
CA PHE A 150 -0.73 -6.19 -1.60
C PHE A 150 -0.24 -6.81 -2.92
N LEU A 151 -0.07 -5.96 -3.95
CA LEU A 151 0.44 -6.42 -5.24
C LEU A 151 1.93 -6.81 -5.17
N ILE A 152 2.74 -6.09 -4.38
CA ILE A 152 4.14 -6.44 -4.12
C ILE A 152 4.24 -7.84 -3.51
N ILE A 153 3.43 -8.14 -2.49
CA ILE A 153 3.43 -9.46 -1.84
C ILE A 153 2.98 -10.57 -2.80
N LEU A 154 1.94 -10.34 -3.61
CA LEU A 154 1.54 -11.29 -4.66
C LEU A 154 2.68 -11.57 -5.64
N LEU A 155 3.36 -10.53 -6.11
CA LEU A 155 4.45 -10.63 -7.06
C LEU A 155 5.67 -11.32 -6.44
N MET A 156 5.95 -11.04 -5.17
CA MET A 156 7.01 -11.69 -4.40
C MET A 156 6.80 -13.20 -4.30
N PHE A 157 5.57 -13.67 -4.00
CA PHE A 157 5.25 -15.09 -4.05
C PHE A 157 5.54 -15.69 -5.43
N GLN A 158 5.12 -15.03 -6.51
CA GLN A 158 5.36 -15.49 -7.88
C GLN A 158 6.85 -15.56 -8.23
N ILE A 159 7.67 -14.65 -7.71
CA ILE A 159 9.13 -14.67 -7.91
C ILE A 159 9.77 -15.78 -7.08
N LEU A 160 9.38 -15.91 -5.81
CA LEU A 160 9.99 -16.86 -4.89
C LEU A 160 9.63 -18.34 -5.20
N GLU A 161 8.55 -18.62 -5.91
CA GLU A 161 8.22 -19.97 -6.37
C GLU A 161 9.04 -20.43 -7.56
N ASN A 162 9.61 -19.50 -8.33
CA ASN A 162 10.42 -19.82 -9.50
C ASN A 162 11.83 -20.29 -9.09
N LYS A 163 12.42 -21.18 -9.90
CA LYS A 163 13.82 -21.62 -9.75
C LYS A 163 14.83 -20.61 -10.30
N VAL A 164 14.43 -19.83 -11.29
CA VAL A 164 15.22 -18.79 -11.94
C VAL A 164 14.51 -17.45 -11.81
N LEU A 165 15.27 -16.39 -11.64
CA LEU A 165 14.72 -15.04 -11.52
C LEU A 165 14.04 -14.62 -12.84
N ASP A 166 12.74 -14.38 -12.78
CA ASP A 166 11.98 -13.79 -13.88
C ASP A 166 12.25 -12.27 -13.92
N ARG A 167 12.97 -11.83 -14.93
CA ARG A 167 13.39 -10.44 -15.08
C ARG A 167 12.22 -9.46 -15.09
N ILE A 168 11.16 -9.75 -15.84
CA ILE A 168 10.00 -8.85 -15.96
C ILE A 168 9.28 -8.71 -14.62
N LYS A 169 9.08 -9.82 -13.90
CA LYS A 169 8.44 -9.78 -12.57
C LYS A 169 9.31 -9.03 -11.58
N PHE A 170 10.61 -9.21 -11.62
CA PHE A 170 11.54 -8.50 -10.76
C PHE A 170 11.56 -7.00 -11.05
N GLU A 171 11.62 -6.58 -12.30
CA GLU A 171 11.55 -5.18 -12.70
C GLU A 171 10.22 -4.54 -12.22
N ASN A 172 9.09 -5.23 -12.39
CA ASN A 172 7.79 -4.77 -11.88
C ASN A 172 7.77 -4.67 -10.35
N PHE A 173 8.41 -5.62 -9.65
CA PHE A 173 8.55 -5.57 -8.19
C PHE A 173 9.32 -4.31 -7.75
N ILE A 174 10.43 -3.99 -8.41
CA ILE A 174 11.23 -2.79 -8.11
C ILE A 174 10.43 -1.51 -8.37
N ILE A 175 9.68 -1.42 -9.48
CA ILE A 175 8.82 -0.27 -9.79
C ILE A 175 7.77 -0.07 -8.70
N LEU A 176 7.07 -1.13 -8.29
CA LEU A 176 6.04 -1.04 -7.27
C LEU A 176 6.61 -0.65 -5.91
N LEU A 177 7.76 -1.21 -5.54
CA LEU A 177 8.47 -0.87 -4.32
C LEU A 177 8.88 0.60 -4.30
N THR A 178 9.43 1.10 -5.41
CA THR A 178 9.77 2.51 -5.60
C THR A 178 8.56 3.42 -5.42
N LEU A 179 7.42 3.05 -6.03
CA LEU A 179 6.17 3.81 -5.87
C LEU A 179 5.72 3.86 -4.42
N VAL A 180 5.73 2.75 -3.70
CA VAL A 180 5.34 2.71 -2.29
C VAL A 180 6.22 3.61 -1.43
N VAL A 181 7.54 3.51 -1.57
CA VAL A 181 8.51 4.34 -0.82
C VAL A 181 8.36 5.83 -1.16
N SER A 182 8.14 6.16 -2.43
CA SER A 182 7.96 7.55 -2.87
C SER A 182 6.60 8.15 -2.51
N ILE A 183 5.56 7.32 -2.39
CA ILE A 183 4.24 7.77 -1.90
C ILE A 183 4.31 8.10 -0.41
N LYS A 184 4.98 7.26 0.36
CA LYS A 184 5.15 7.50 1.80
C LYS A 184 6.45 6.87 2.27
N SER A 185 7.39 7.72 2.69
CA SER A 185 8.73 7.32 3.14
C SER A 185 8.72 6.33 4.31
N PHE A 186 7.67 6.33 5.14
CA PHE A 186 7.43 5.34 6.19
C PHE A 186 7.53 3.89 5.68
N TYR A 187 7.08 3.62 4.46
CA TYR A 187 7.16 2.30 3.86
C TYR A 187 8.53 1.94 3.27
N ALA A 188 9.56 2.75 3.50
CA ALA A 188 10.93 2.40 3.09
C ALA A 188 11.42 1.07 3.70
N ILE A 189 10.87 0.67 4.85
CA ILE A 189 11.15 -0.63 5.47
C ILE A 189 10.85 -1.81 4.53
N TYR A 190 9.87 -1.67 3.61
CA TYR A 190 9.57 -2.71 2.61
C TYR A 190 10.67 -2.89 1.57
N ALA A 191 11.65 -1.96 1.47
CA ALA A 191 12.84 -2.16 0.65
C ALA A 191 13.63 -3.41 1.07
N PHE A 192 13.48 -3.86 2.32
CA PHE A 192 14.09 -5.10 2.81
C PHE A 192 13.64 -6.34 2.00
N LEU A 193 12.46 -6.33 1.42
CA LEU A 193 11.95 -7.39 0.55
C LEU A 193 12.83 -7.61 -0.69
N PHE A 194 13.53 -6.56 -1.15
CA PHE A 194 14.52 -6.67 -2.22
C PHE A 194 15.62 -7.67 -1.85
N PHE A 195 16.17 -7.59 -0.65
CA PHE A 195 17.23 -8.48 -0.19
C PHE A 195 16.76 -9.93 -0.09
N ILE A 196 15.52 -10.18 0.29
CA ILE A 196 14.94 -11.53 0.32
C ILE A 196 14.95 -12.15 -1.08
N ILE A 197 14.51 -11.40 -2.09
CA ILE A 197 14.54 -11.88 -3.49
C ILE A 197 15.99 -12.03 -3.95
N TYR A 198 16.83 -11.04 -3.67
CA TYR A 198 18.24 -11.06 -4.10
C TYR A 198 18.96 -12.30 -3.58
N PHE A 199 18.94 -12.55 -2.26
CA PHE A 199 19.66 -13.67 -1.65
C PHE A 199 19.12 -15.06 -2.02
N LYS A 200 17.90 -15.15 -2.53
CA LYS A 200 17.38 -16.41 -3.08
C LYS A 200 18.12 -16.84 -4.36
N PHE A 201 18.50 -15.90 -5.20
CA PHE A 201 19.05 -16.18 -6.53
C PHE A 201 20.54 -15.89 -6.66
N PHE A 202 21.10 -15.05 -5.81
CA PHE A 202 22.45 -14.53 -5.92
C PHE A 202 23.19 -14.51 -4.58
N SER A 203 24.53 -14.51 -4.67
CA SER A 203 25.40 -14.31 -3.50
C SER A 203 25.74 -12.84 -3.28
N ILE A 204 26.08 -12.46 -2.05
CA ILE A 204 26.42 -11.09 -1.68
C ILE A 204 27.52 -10.48 -2.54
N LYS A 205 28.50 -11.29 -2.99
CA LYS A 205 29.63 -10.86 -3.82
C LYS A 205 29.21 -10.32 -5.18
N LYS A 206 28.00 -10.64 -5.66
CA LYS A 206 27.49 -10.23 -6.98
C LYS A 206 26.57 -9.02 -6.94
N ILE A 207 26.37 -8.38 -5.77
CA ILE A 207 25.35 -7.32 -5.60
C ILE A 207 25.60 -6.11 -6.53
N PHE A 208 26.85 -5.66 -6.66
CA PHE A 208 27.17 -4.53 -7.54
C PHE A 208 26.96 -4.88 -9.03
N LEU A 209 27.35 -6.08 -9.46
CA LEU A 209 27.12 -6.55 -10.82
C LEU A 209 25.62 -6.63 -11.10
N PHE A 210 24.83 -7.15 -10.16
CA PHE A 210 23.39 -7.25 -10.26
C PHE A 210 22.73 -5.87 -10.37
N ILE A 211 23.11 -4.91 -9.52
CA ILE A 211 22.58 -3.54 -9.58
C ILE A 211 22.87 -2.92 -10.94
N ASN A 212 24.07 -3.11 -11.48
CA ASN A 212 24.46 -2.56 -12.79
C ASN A 212 23.74 -3.25 -13.97
N GLU A 213 23.39 -4.53 -13.85
CA GLU A 213 22.66 -5.26 -14.87
C GLU A 213 21.21 -4.77 -15.01
N TYR A 214 20.57 -4.39 -13.89
CA TYR A 214 19.16 -3.97 -13.88
C TYR A 214 19.04 -2.45 -13.86
N LYS A 215 18.97 -1.83 -15.06
CA LYS A 215 18.82 -0.37 -15.21
C LYS A 215 17.62 0.22 -14.46
N ILE A 216 16.58 -0.57 -14.22
CA ILE A 216 15.40 -0.15 -13.46
C ILE A 216 15.77 0.23 -12.01
N ILE A 217 16.79 -0.39 -11.42
CA ILE A 217 17.24 -0.06 -10.07
C ILE A 217 17.80 1.37 -10.04
N HIS A 218 18.64 1.74 -11.04
CA HIS A 218 19.17 3.09 -11.13
C HIS A 218 18.07 4.14 -11.33
N LEU A 219 17.09 3.86 -12.20
CA LEU A 219 15.94 4.74 -12.40
C LEU A 219 15.11 4.88 -11.12
N SER A 220 14.93 3.80 -10.37
CA SER A 220 14.23 3.79 -9.10
C SER A 220 14.93 4.62 -8.02
N ILE A 221 16.25 4.48 -7.93
CA ILE A 221 17.07 5.30 -7.02
C ILE A 221 16.97 6.77 -7.42
N ALA A 222 17.12 7.09 -8.70
CA ALA A 222 17.01 8.47 -9.18
C ALA A 222 15.64 9.08 -8.88
N PHE A 223 14.56 8.32 -9.03
CA PHE A 223 13.21 8.77 -8.71
C PHE A 223 13.02 9.00 -7.19
N CYS A 224 13.51 8.09 -6.35
CA CYS A 224 13.47 8.29 -4.90
C CYS A 224 14.30 9.51 -4.47
N LEU A 225 15.49 9.69 -5.07
CA LEU A 225 16.33 10.87 -4.79
C LEU A 225 15.62 12.18 -5.16
N LEU A 226 14.84 12.19 -6.24
CA LEU A 226 14.04 13.37 -6.59
C LEU A 226 13.01 13.70 -5.50
N ILE A 227 12.31 12.72 -4.96
CA ILE A 227 11.34 12.92 -3.87
C ILE A 227 12.05 13.35 -2.59
N PHE A 228 13.18 12.74 -2.27
CA PHE A 228 13.98 13.13 -1.10
C PHE A 228 14.57 14.53 -1.23
N PHE A 229 14.89 14.97 -2.44
CA PHE A 229 15.29 16.36 -2.69
C PHE A 229 14.20 17.34 -2.28
N TYR A 230 12.93 17.06 -2.58
CA TYR A 230 11.84 17.92 -2.13
C TYR A 230 11.69 17.91 -0.60
N ASN A 231 11.91 16.77 0.07
CA ASN A 231 11.95 16.74 1.54
C ASN A 231 13.06 17.67 2.08
N ILE A 232 14.26 17.59 1.51
CA ILE A 232 15.38 18.46 1.89
C ILE A 232 15.03 19.93 1.61
N ALA A 233 14.50 20.23 0.44
CA ALA A 233 14.15 21.60 0.08
C ALA A 233 13.11 22.21 1.03
N TYR A 234 12.10 21.46 1.43
CA TYR A 234 11.01 21.98 2.25
C TYR A 234 11.30 21.97 3.73
N THR A 235 11.97 20.94 4.24
CA THR A 235 12.16 20.73 5.69
C THR A 235 13.62 20.78 6.16
N GLY A 236 14.58 20.63 5.27
CA GLY A 236 15.99 20.40 5.60
C GLY A 236 16.31 18.95 5.92
N CYS A 237 15.35 17.99 5.83
CA CYS A 237 15.57 16.58 6.13
C CYS A 237 15.47 15.71 4.88
N LEU A 238 16.29 14.68 4.79
CA LEU A 238 16.15 13.66 3.73
C LEU A 238 14.82 12.89 3.89
N VAL A 239 14.47 12.53 5.12
CA VAL A 239 13.22 11.87 5.48
C VAL A 239 12.61 12.56 6.70
N TYR A 240 11.60 13.39 6.50
CA TYR A 240 10.90 14.04 7.60
C TYR A 240 9.89 13.07 8.25
N PRO A 241 9.77 13.02 9.59
CA PRO A 241 10.47 13.79 10.63
C PRO A 241 11.63 13.02 11.30
N VAL A 242 12.45 12.29 10.55
CA VAL A 242 13.57 11.51 11.11
C VAL A 242 14.76 12.43 11.37
N VAL A 243 14.97 12.84 12.62
CA VAL A 243 15.97 13.82 13.06
C VAL A 243 17.38 13.51 12.54
N SER A 244 17.82 12.25 12.59
CA SER A 244 19.15 11.82 12.13
C SER A 244 19.42 12.03 10.64
N THR A 245 18.39 12.35 9.85
CA THR A 245 18.47 12.60 8.40
C THR A 245 18.45 14.08 8.03
N CYS A 246 18.46 14.98 9.02
CA CYS A 246 18.28 16.41 8.83
C CYS A 246 19.61 17.17 8.80
N PHE A 247 19.66 18.23 8.00
CA PHE A 247 20.81 19.11 7.82
C PHE A 247 20.65 20.38 8.67
N GLU A 248 21.04 20.31 9.94
CA GLU A 248 20.86 21.37 10.94
C GLU A 248 21.41 22.74 10.51
N ASN A 249 22.55 22.75 9.81
CA ASN A 249 23.26 23.98 9.41
C ASN A 249 22.69 24.66 8.14
N ALA A 250 21.66 24.11 7.52
CA ALA A 250 21.06 24.72 6.34
C ALA A 250 20.15 25.88 6.76
N PHE A 251 20.34 27.07 6.18
CA PHE A 251 19.62 28.29 6.59
C PHE A 251 18.09 28.21 6.41
N TRP A 252 17.61 27.26 5.59
CA TRP A 252 16.18 27.04 5.38
C TRP A 252 15.63 25.86 6.21
N ALA A 253 16.49 25.10 6.88
CA ALA A 253 16.07 23.93 7.63
C ALA A 253 15.10 24.29 8.75
N MET A 254 14.21 23.37 9.05
CA MET A 254 13.36 23.48 10.22
C MET A 254 14.21 23.30 11.50
N ASP A 255 13.77 23.96 12.56
CA ASP A 255 14.36 23.78 13.89
C ASP A 255 14.28 22.30 14.33
N MET A 256 15.42 21.77 14.83
CA MET A 256 15.51 20.36 15.25
C MET A 256 14.54 20.03 16.36
N SER A 257 14.27 20.94 17.28
CA SER A 257 13.31 20.74 18.36
C SER A 257 11.87 20.55 17.83
N ARG A 258 11.51 21.27 16.76
CA ARG A 258 10.22 21.12 16.10
C ARG A 258 10.10 19.79 15.37
N ILE A 259 11.19 19.30 14.76
CA ILE A 259 11.23 18.01 14.06
C ILE A 259 11.10 16.87 15.06
N GLU A 260 11.85 16.94 16.17
CA GLU A 260 11.78 15.97 17.26
C GLU A 260 10.38 15.93 17.90
N MET A 261 9.78 17.08 18.13
CA MET A 261 8.40 17.21 18.62
C MET A 261 7.41 16.55 17.63
N ALA A 262 7.59 16.74 16.33
CA ALA A 262 6.75 16.11 15.32
C ALA A 262 6.93 14.58 15.30
N MET A 263 8.15 14.08 15.39
CA MET A 263 8.45 12.65 15.46
C MET A 263 7.76 12.00 16.66
N ASN A 264 7.94 12.58 17.85
CA ASN A 264 7.32 12.11 19.08
C ASN A 264 5.79 12.21 19.03
N TRP A 265 5.26 13.24 18.37
CA TRP A 265 3.81 13.39 18.21
C TRP A 265 3.19 12.28 17.35
N TYR A 266 3.81 11.86 16.24
CA TYR A 266 3.28 10.76 15.43
C TYR A 266 3.28 9.43 16.17
N GLU A 267 4.31 9.16 16.95
CA GLU A 267 4.40 7.99 17.79
C GLU A 267 3.32 8.02 18.90
N LEU A 268 3.25 9.14 19.63
CA LEU A 268 2.26 9.36 20.67
C LEU A 268 0.84 9.22 20.14
N TRP A 269 0.55 9.89 19.01
CA TRP A 269 -0.78 9.84 18.39
C TRP A 269 -1.21 8.41 18.06
N SER A 270 -0.32 7.60 17.50
CA SER A 270 -0.63 6.23 17.13
C SER A 270 -0.77 5.31 18.35
N LYS A 271 0.03 5.51 19.38
CA LYS A 271 0.00 4.75 20.63
C LYS A 271 -1.17 5.14 21.54
N SER A 272 -1.65 6.37 21.46
CA SER A 272 -2.79 6.86 22.23
C SER A 272 -4.17 6.59 21.59
N GLY A 273 -4.23 5.73 20.60
CA GLY A 273 -5.49 5.30 19.96
C GLY A 273 -5.87 6.08 18.71
N ALA A 274 -4.91 6.76 18.07
CA ALA A 274 -5.10 7.52 16.83
C ALA A 274 -6.27 8.53 16.95
N ASN A 275 -6.36 9.19 18.10
CA ASN A 275 -7.38 10.17 18.43
C ASN A 275 -6.74 11.53 18.76
N PRO A 276 -7.02 12.60 18.02
CA PRO A 276 -6.42 13.92 18.23
C PRO A 276 -6.85 14.56 19.57
N ASN A 277 -7.94 14.11 20.15
CA ASN A 277 -8.47 14.63 21.41
C ASN A 277 -7.90 13.92 22.65
N TYR A 278 -7.20 12.81 22.46
CA TYR A 278 -6.60 12.09 23.58
C TYR A 278 -5.40 12.87 24.13
N ARG A 279 -5.37 13.07 25.44
CA ARG A 279 -4.28 13.75 26.15
C ARG A 279 -3.63 12.81 27.13
N VAL A 280 -2.33 12.92 27.25
CA VAL A 280 -1.48 12.11 28.12
C VAL A 280 -0.69 13.07 29.02
N ASP A 281 -0.71 12.83 30.35
CA ASP A 281 -0.06 13.72 31.31
C ASP A 281 1.45 13.78 31.15
N ASN A 282 2.09 12.62 30.87
CA ASN A 282 3.51 12.53 30.61
C ASN A 282 3.77 11.77 29.28
N PRO A 283 3.81 12.49 28.14
CA PRO A 283 3.99 11.88 26.82
C PRO A 283 5.28 11.05 26.69
N ASP A 284 6.40 11.55 27.23
CA ASP A 284 7.70 10.88 27.07
C ASP A 284 7.75 9.55 27.83
N TYR A 285 7.18 9.49 29.04
CA TYR A 285 7.03 8.23 29.75
C TYR A 285 6.04 7.28 29.07
N TYR A 286 4.96 7.83 28.55
CA TYR A 286 3.87 7.04 27.94
C TYR A 286 4.34 6.28 26.71
N ILE A 287 5.13 6.89 25.81
CA ILE A 287 5.60 6.24 24.58
C ILE A 287 6.71 5.22 24.82
N GLN A 288 7.37 5.24 26.00
CA GLN A 288 8.48 4.33 26.29
C GLN A 288 7.99 2.89 26.50
N GLY A 289 8.70 1.95 25.87
CA GLY A 289 8.44 0.52 26.04
C GLY A 289 6.98 0.16 25.72
N PHE A 290 6.28 -0.40 26.71
CA PHE A 290 4.90 -0.85 26.60
C PHE A 290 3.92 -0.14 27.52
N ASN A 291 4.28 1.04 28.06
CA ASN A 291 3.42 1.79 29.00
C ASN A 291 2.09 2.21 28.38
N TRP A 292 2.03 2.33 27.06
CA TRP A 292 0.88 2.73 26.27
C TRP A 292 -0.13 1.60 26.00
N ILE A 293 0.24 0.34 26.17
CA ILE A 293 -0.55 -0.82 25.70
C ILE A 293 -1.96 -0.82 26.28
N HIS A 294 -2.12 -0.60 27.59
CA HIS A 294 -3.42 -0.66 28.25
C HIS A 294 -4.41 0.32 27.60
N ASN A 295 -4.02 1.59 27.51
CA ASN A 295 -4.85 2.61 26.88
C ASN A 295 -5.11 2.35 25.39
N TRP A 296 -4.13 1.78 24.67
CA TRP A 296 -4.29 1.44 23.26
C TRP A 296 -5.33 0.33 23.08
N PHE A 297 -5.35 -0.69 23.94
CA PHE A 297 -6.38 -1.72 23.93
C PHE A 297 -7.78 -1.12 24.15
N ASP A 298 -7.95 -0.29 25.16
CA ASP A 298 -9.24 0.30 25.50
C ASP A 298 -9.74 1.29 24.43
N ASN A 299 -8.85 2.17 23.94
CA ASN A 299 -9.27 3.26 23.06
C ASN A 299 -9.21 2.90 21.56
N TYR A 300 -8.34 1.96 21.16
CA TYR A 300 -8.12 1.69 19.74
C TYR A 300 -8.40 0.25 19.33
N PHE A 301 -7.92 -0.74 20.11
CA PHE A 301 -8.13 -2.14 19.74
C PHE A 301 -9.61 -2.49 19.70
N PHE A 302 -10.35 -2.26 20.77
CA PHE A 302 -11.78 -2.60 20.83
C PHE A 302 -12.66 -1.73 19.92
N ASN A 303 -12.21 -0.54 19.53
CA ASN A 303 -13.00 0.37 18.69
C ASN A 303 -12.66 0.29 17.19
N LYS A 304 -11.45 -0.14 16.81
CA LYS A 304 -10.98 -0.09 15.40
C LYS A 304 -10.36 -1.40 14.94
N VAL A 305 -9.44 -1.97 15.73
CA VAL A 305 -8.69 -3.18 15.30
C VAL A 305 -9.60 -4.41 15.37
N SER A 306 -10.41 -4.54 16.42
CA SER A 306 -11.41 -5.61 16.54
C SER A 306 -12.42 -5.60 15.39
N ASP A 307 -12.92 -4.42 15.00
CA ASP A 307 -13.82 -4.28 13.85
C ASP A 307 -13.15 -4.69 12.54
N ALA A 308 -11.88 -4.31 12.36
CA ALA A 308 -11.11 -4.73 11.19
C ALA A 308 -10.93 -6.26 11.16
N ILE A 309 -10.57 -6.88 12.30
CA ILE A 309 -10.42 -8.35 12.42
C ILE A 309 -11.76 -9.05 12.17
N LEU A 310 -12.85 -8.59 12.77
CA LEU A 310 -14.19 -9.15 12.54
C LEU A 310 -14.59 -9.05 11.08
N GLY A 311 -14.30 -7.94 10.43
CA GLY A 311 -14.53 -7.76 9.00
C GLY A 311 -13.70 -8.73 8.15
N LEU A 312 -12.42 -8.96 8.47
CA LEU A 312 -11.57 -9.95 7.78
C LEU A 312 -12.10 -11.37 7.97
N ILE A 313 -12.47 -11.75 9.20
CA ILE A 313 -13.07 -13.05 9.49
C ILE A 313 -14.39 -13.22 8.71
N THR A 314 -15.22 -12.18 8.67
CA THR A 314 -16.48 -12.19 7.91
C THR A 314 -16.26 -12.41 6.43
N ILE A 315 -15.28 -11.73 5.81
CA ILE A 315 -14.89 -11.97 4.40
C ILE A 315 -14.51 -13.44 4.18
N ILE A 316 -13.69 -13.99 5.07
CA ILE A 316 -13.24 -15.40 4.99
C ILE A 316 -14.42 -16.36 5.11
N ILE A 317 -15.27 -16.19 6.12
CA ILE A 317 -16.44 -17.04 6.37
C ILE A 317 -17.40 -17.00 5.17
N ILE A 318 -17.76 -15.81 4.69
CA ILE A 318 -18.65 -15.66 3.52
C ILE A 318 -18.02 -16.32 2.29
N THR A 319 -16.73 -16.15 2.06
CA THR A 319 -16.03 -16.79 0.95
C THR A 319 -16.05 -18.31 1.06
N ILE A 320 -15.83 -18.87 2.24
CA ILE A 320 -15.87 -20.31 2.49
C ILE A 320 -17.31 -20.85 2.31
N ILE A 321 -18.32 -20.16 2.83
CA ILE A 321 -19.72 -20.57 2.69
C ILE A 321 -20.16 -20.58 1.21
N ILE A 322 -19.78 -19.57 0.44
CA ILE A 322 -20.13 -19.46 -0.98
C ILE A 322 -19.38 -20.51 -1.82
N LEU A 323 -18.09 -20.71 -1.55
CA LEU A 323 -17.25 -21.64 -2.30
C LEU A 323 -17.49 -23.12 -1.90
N ARG A 324 -17.95 -23.39 -0.67
CA ARG A 324 -18.22 -24.75 -0.13
C ARG A 324 -17.09 -25.75 -0.43
N PRO A 325 -15.87 -25.54 0.09
CA PRO A 325 -14.74 -26.42 -0.16
C PRO A 325 -15.00 -27.82 0.48
N ARG A 326 -14.77 -28.89 -0.30
CA ARG A 326 -15.10 -30.27 0.17
C ARG A 326 -14.04 -30.91 1.06
N LYS A 327 -12.76 -30.58 0.86
CA LYS A 327 -11.62 -31.09 1.64
C LYS A 327 -10.55 -30.01 1.75
N ILE A 328 -10.03 -29.81 2.93
CA ILE A 328 -8.94 -28.86 3.19
C ILE A 328 -7.64 -29.67 3.25
N ILE A 329 -6.71 -29.43 2.32
CA ILE A 329 -5.41 -30.08 2.27
C ILE A 329 -4.34 -29.01 2.36
N PHE A 330 -3.50 -29.09 3.38
CA PHE A 330 -2.38 -28.16 3.54
C PHE A 330 -1.28 -28.50 2.53
N LYS A 331 -1.01 -27.60 1.59
CA LYS A 331 0.13 -27.72 0.70
C LYS A 331 1.09 -26.56 0.96
N TYR A 332 2.22 -26.90 1.53
CA TYR A 332 3.20 -25.95 2.01
C TYR A 332 4.25 -25.61 0.94
N SER A 333 4.69 -24.35 0.90
CA SER A 333 5.74 -23.83 0.02
C SER A 333 6.79 -23.10 0.87
N ASN A 334 8.08 -23.26 0.56
CA ASN A 334 9.16 -22.54 1.24
C ASN A 334 9.03 -21.01 1.10
N ALA A 335 8.45 -20.54 0.00
CA ALA A 335 8.16 -19.12 -0.21
C ALA A 335 7.22 -18.56 0.87
N PHE A 336 6.29 -19.39 1.37
CA PHE A 336 5.39 -18.99 2.45
C PHE A 336 6.14 -18.63 3.73
N ASN A 337 7.09 -19.47 4.17
CA ASN A 337 7.85 -19.21 5.39
C ASN A 337 8.58 -17.89 5.36
N VAL A 338 9.26 -17.63 4.25
CA VAL A 338 10.08 -16.42 4.10
C VAL A 338 9.22 -15.18 4.14
N ILE A 339 8.10 -15.19 3.42
CA ILE A 339 7.17 -14.05 3.41
C ILE A 339 6.48 -13.91 4.77
N PHE A 340 6.09 -15.01 5.39
CA PHE A 340 5.42 -14.95 6.68
C PHE A 340 6.33 -14.43 7.79
N ILE A 341 7.62 -14.83 7.81
CA ILE A 341 8.62 -14.25 8.72
C ILE A 341 8.79 -12.76 8.48
N ALA A 342 8.87 -12.31 7.22
CA ALA A 342 8.94 -10.89 6.91
C ALA A 342 7.71 -10.12 7.41
N LEU A 343 6.50 -10.68 7.22
CA LEU A 343 5.26 -10.08 7.72
C LEU A 343 5.22 -10.02 9.26
N ILE A 344 5.73 -11.03 9.95
CA ILE A 344 5.85 -11.02 11.42
C ILE A 344 6.79 -9.90 11.87
N ILE A 345 7.95 -9.74 11.23
CA ILE A 345 8.90 -8.66 11.54
C ILE A 345 8.24 -7.29 11.34
N TYR A 346 7.56 -7.08 10.21
CA TYR A 346 6.84 -5.82 9.95
C TYR A 346 5.68 -5.60 10.90
N PHE A 347 5.01 -6.67 11.35
CA PHE A 347 3.95 -6.59 12.33
C PHE A 347 4.47 -6.11 13.69
N PHE A 348 5.60 -6.65 14.15
CA PHE A 348 6.22 -6.21 15.41
C PHE A 348 6.74 -4.77 15.31
N GLU A 349 7.35 -4.38 14.19
CA GLU A 349 7.78 -3.02 13.94
C GLU A 349 6.60 -2.05 13.98
N TRP A 350 5.53 -2.34 13.22
CA TRP A 350 4.30 -1.57 13.22
C TRP A 350 3.69 -1.45 14.60
N PHE A 351 3.55 -2.57 15.32
CA PHE A 351 2.92 -2.59 16.63
C PHE A 351 3.72 -1.82 17.67
N TYR A 352 5.03 -1.92 17.66
CA TYR A 352 5.90 -1.27 18.64
C TYR A 352 6.01 0.24 18.42
N ASN A 353 6.16 0.69 17.17
CA ASN A 353 6.43 2.08 16.86
C ASN A 353 5.15 2.89 16.55
N HIS A 354 4.27 2.37 15.67
CA HIS A 354 3.13 3.12 15.16
C HIS A 354 1.88 2.25 15.01
N PRO A 355 1.25 1.78 16.11
CA PRO A 355 0.18 0.78 16.10
C PRO A 355 -1.18 1.32 15.63
N ALA A 356 -1.21 2.25 14.69
CA ALA A 356 -2.43 2.69 14.02
C ALA A 356 -2.64 1.93 12.69
N LEU A 357 -3.86 1.46 12.44
CA LEU A 357 -4.18 0.66 11.25
C LEU A 357 -3.81 1.35 9.94
N ARG A 358 -3.94 2.68 9.87
CA ARG A 358 -3.57 3.47 8.69
C ARG A 358 -2.07 3.44 8.39
N TYR A 359 -1.21 3.22 9.39
CA TYR A 359 0.25 3.16 9.24
C TYR A 359 0.77 1.75 8.91
N GLY A 360 -0.05 0.88 8.33
CA GLY A 360 0.36 -0.44 7.88
C GLY A 360 -0.44 -1.60 8.46
N GLY A 361 -1.15 -1.40 9.58
CA GLY A 361 -1.89 -2.47 10.23
C GLY A 361 -2.94 -3.14 9.35
N TYR A 362 -3.61 -2.40 8.46
CA TYR A 362 -4.65 -2.96 7.59
C TYR A 362 -4.13 -4.09 6.70
N HIS A 363 -3.02 -3.89 5.99
CA HIS A 363 -2.51 -4.92 5.10
C HIS A 363 -1.77 -6.03 5.84
N LEU A 364 -1.10 -5.72 6.95
CA LEU A 364 -0.43 -6.73 7.78
C LEU A 364 -1.44 -7.70 8.38
N LEU A 365 -2.53 -7.20 8.98
CA LEU A 365 -3.62 -8.04 9.47
C LEU A 365 -4.28 -8.81 8.31
N ALA A 366 -4.64 -8.15 7.22
CA ALA A 366 -5.29 -8.81 6.10
C ALA A 366 -4.43 -9.94 5.51
N LEU A 367 -3.13 -9.72 5.28
CA LEU A 367 -2.22 -10.74 4.77
C LEU A 367 -2.02 -11.89 5.74
N SER A 368 -1.97 -11.61 7.06
CA SER A 368 -1.85 -12.64 8.10
C SER A 368 -3.05 -13.61 8.10
N PHE A 369 -4.23 -13.15 7.73
CA PHE A 369 -5.43 -13.98 7.59
C PHE A 369 -5.59 -14.58 6.20
N PHE A 370 -5.34 -13.82 5.14
CA PHE A 370 -5.63 -14.23 3.76
C PHE A 370 -4.63 -15.24 3.22
N ILE A 371 -3.33 -15.11 3.55
CA ILE A 371 -2.32 -16.03 3.06
C ILE A 371 -2.58 -17.47 3.57
N PRO A 372 -2.73 -17.73 4.89
CA PRO A 372 -3.05 -19.06 5.37
C PRO A 372 -4.36 -19.60 4.78
N THR A 373 -5.40 -18.77 4.71
CA THR A 373 -6.69 -19.17 4.13
C THR A 373 -6.58 -19.53 2.64
N ALA A 374 -5.84 -18.74 1.85
CA ALA A 374 -5.61 -19.02 0.44
C ALA A 374 -4.82 -20.33 0.25
N ILE A 375 -3.85 -20.64 1.13
CA ILE A 375 -3.11 -21.91 1.11
C ILE A 375 -4.06 -23.07 1.40
N LEU A 376 -4.88 -22.97 2.45
CA LEU A 376 -5.87 -24.00 2.82
C LEU A 376 -6.84 -24.28 1.66
N LEU A 377 -7.34 -23.24 1.00
CA LEU A 377 -8.24 -23.39 -0.14
C LEU A 377 -7.55 -23.92 -1.38
N SER A 378 -6.26 -23.64 -1.59
CA SER A 378 -5.51 -24.06 -2.78
C SER A 378 -5.12 -25.54 -2.78
N GLY A 379 -5.01 -26.15 -1.61
CA GLY A 379 -4.62 -27.57 -1.44
C GLY A 379 -5.62 -28.58 -1.97
N GLN A 380 -6.81 -28.13 -2.33
CA GLN A 380 -7.87 -29.00 -2.86
C GLN A 380 -7.62 -29.33 -4.33
N LYS A 381 -8.17 -30.47 -4.79
CA LYS A 381 -8.42 -30.76 -6.22
C LYS A 381 -9.51 -29.80 -6.76
N PHE A 382 -9.26 -28.50 -6.59
CA PHE A 382 -10.19 -27.44 -6.86
C PHE A 382 -10.08 -27.07 -8.35
N LYS A 383 -10.98 -27.55 -9.16
CA LYS A 383 -11.10 -27.03 -10.53
C LYS A 383 -11.79 -25.68 -10.43
N PHE A 384 -11.05 -24.59 -10.47
CA PHE A 384 -11.55 -23.21 -10.40
C PHE A 384 -12.72 -22.98 -11.39
N SER A 385 -12.67 -23.61 -12.56
CA SER A 385 -13.75 -23.57 -13.55
C SER A 385 -15.12 -23.96 -12.97
N LYS A 386 -15.15 -24.90 -11.99
CA LYS A 386 -16.39 -25.34 -11.34
C LYS A 386 -17.00 -24.26 -10.41
N TYR A 387 -16.19 -23.35 -9.92
CA TYR A 387 -16.60 -22.30 -8.97
C TYR A 387 -16.68 -20.91 -9.60
N LYS A 388 -16.55 -20.83 -10.91
CA LYS A 388 -16.55 -19.56 -11.64
C LYS A 388 -17.76 -18.69 -11.32
N ARG A 389 -18.94 -19.30 -11.17
CA ARG A 389 -20.19 -18.57 -10.84
C ARG A 389 -20.14 -17.97 -9.43
N GLN A 390 -19.64 -18.71 -8.46
CA GLN A 390 -19.51 -18.27 -7.07
C GLN A 390 -18.46 -17.16 -6.93
N VAL A 391 -17.36 -17.27 -7.65
CA VAL A 391 -16.34 -16.21 -7.70
C VAL A 391 -16.90 -14.94 -8.34
N HIS A 392 -17.65 -15.06 -9.43
CA HIS A 392 -18.35 -13.92 -10.04
C HIS A 392 -19.29 -13.24 -9.02
N LEU A 393 -20.05 -14.03 -8.27
CA LEU A 393 -20.96 -13.51 -7.25
C LEU A 393 -20.20 -12.69 -6.19
N LEU A 394 -19.07 -13.21 -5.68
CA LEU A 394 -18.25 -12.50 -4.70
C LEU A 394 -17.70 -11.19 -5.26
N ILE A 395 -17.23 -11.17 -6.50
CA ILE A 395 -16.74 -9.98 -7.19
C ILE A 395 -17.87 -8.95 -7.32
N ILE A 396 -19.05 -9.37 -7.79
CA ILE A 396 -20.22 -8.49 -7.97
C ILE A 396 -20.65 -7.90 -6.62
N ILE A 397 -20.75 -8.72 -5.57
CA ILE A 397 -21.11 -8.24 -4.22
C ILE A 397 -20.10 -7.18 -3.75
N SER A 398 -18.79 -7.42 -3.93
CA SER A 398 -17.76 -6.47 -3.53
C SER A 398 -17.87 -5.13 -4.26
N ILE A 399 -18.18 -5.16 -5.56
CA ILE A 399 -18.38 -3.95 -6.36
C ILE A 399 -19.66 -3.22 -5.95
N ILE A 400 -20.74 -3.95 -5.67
CA ILE A 400 -21.99 -3.35 -5.16
C ILE A 400 -21.73 -2.66 -3.82
N ILE A 401 -21.00 -3.31 -2.90
CA ILE A 401 -20.64 -2.69 -1.62
C ILE A 401 -19.80 -1.42 -1.83
N PHE A 402 -18.81 -1.48 -2.74
CA PHE A 402 -18.00 -0.31 -3.09
C PHE A 402 -18.88 0.85 -3.58
N THR A 403 -19.76 0.59 -4.55
CA THR A 403 -20.60 1.63 -5.16
C THR A 403 -21.68 2.17 -4.23
N THR A 404 -22.29 1.32 -3.41
CA THR A 404 -23.38 1.74 -2.50
C THR A 404 -22.90 2.47 -1.27
N ARG A 405 -21.62 2.29 -0.89
CA ARG A 405 -21.00 2.94 0.27
C ARG A 405 -20.25 4.23 -0.06
N ASN A 406 -19.93 4.45 -1.34
CA ASN A 406 -19.37 5.73 -1.79
C ASN A 406 -20.45 6.78 -1.86
#